data_e16481c7f204473340dd942abf7addb3
#
_entry.id   e16481c7f204473340dd942abf7addb3
#
_cell.length_a   1.000
_cell.length_b   1.000
_cell.length_c   1.000
_cell.angle_alpha   90.00
_cell.angle_beta   90.00
_cell.angle_gamma   90.00
#
_symmetry.space_group_name_H-M   'P 1'
#
loop_
_entity.id
_entity.type
_entity.pdbx_description
1 polymer ?
#
loop_
_entity_poly.entity_id
_entity_poly.type
_entity_poly.pdbx_seq_one_letter_code
_entity_poly.pdbx_strand_id
1 'polypeptide(L)'
;MRSTHLRTCLAGAVMTLLAAAPALAQRLDPQQQLVIKRNDIEKQLEQVAIIDRKVMVKMRDGKLMAADIYRPKNATGKVPVIFSRTPYNFNFWDVKIGAPRDMSRELEAVKRGYAYAEMNERGHYFSQGEYDILGPPLTDGSDEIKWLSSQPWSNGKVGTTGCSSTAEWQLAVVAQDDPGLATFNVQGFGAGVGKVGPYYEQGNWYRGGAVQMLFIDWLYDEQNQIRPMFPANTSQADLIRVSRMFDLDPQSPPVDWDKAFWHLPVNDIMKSVGGPPGIFETKMPVPTGGNMIARAPNDPAWKKGGLWNESMPVKKPGLWFMSWFDVSVSPNIAAYNYVRSHAPKAIADQQYAVIAPVLHCAYTRATEDTVIGDLSVGDARFDYNSLVYGWFDHFLKGEDNGILEKQPKVMYYVMGENKWHKSATWPPAGARTEEFFLSSQGKANTLYGDGTLTMSAD
;
A
#
# COMPACT_ATOMS: atom_id res chain seq x y z
N MET A 1 -48.82 58.53 71.75
CA MET A 1 -50.10 58.75 71.06
C MET A 1 -50.00 58.12 69.67
N ARG A 2 -50.81 57.13 69.49
CA ARG A 2 -51.71 56.86 68.36
C ARG A 2 -51.10 57.16 66.98
N SER A 3 -51.17 56.37 65.99
CA SER A 3 -52.03 55.23 65.50
C SER A 3 -51.58 55.01 64.04
N THR A 4 -51.67 54.08 63.40
CA THR A 4 -52.54 53.04 62.85
C THR A 4 -51.97 52.54 61.53
N HIS A 5 -51.91 51.31 61.43
CA HIS A 5 -52.08 50.36 60.25
C HIS A 5 -52.21 50.91 58.83
N LEU A 6 -51.40 50.32 57.93
CA LEU A 6 -52.04 49.65 56.78
C LEU A 6 -51.14 48.48 56.26
N ARG A 7 -51.70 47.30 56.24
CA ARG A 7 -51.12 46.13 55.61
C ARG A 7 -51.39 46.19 54.10
N THR A 8 -50.39 45.99 53.28
CA THR A 8 -50.62 45.63 51.87
C THR A 8 -49.75 44.42 51.56
N CYS A 9 -50.44 43.29 51.26
CA CYS A 9 -49.82 42.07 50.74
C CYS A 9 -49.36 42.31 49.32
N LEU A 10 -48.04 42.13 49.06
CA LEU A 10 -47.53 41.92 47.69
C LEU A 10 -46.98 40.52 47.60
N ALA A 11 -47.69 39.71 46.83
CA ALA A 11 -47.24 38.39 46.41
C ALA A 11 -46.08 38.57 45.41
N GLY A 12 -44.87 38.33 45.89
CA GLY A 12 -43.70 38.28 45.00
C GLY A 12 -43.60 36.91 44.32
N ALA A 13 -43.86 36.90 43.04
CA ALA A 13 -43.56 35.73 42.21
C ALA A 13 -42.04 35.54 42.12
N VAL A 14 -41.54 34.47 42.72
CA VAL A 14 -40.16 34.00 42.53
C VAL A 14 -40.10 33.37 41.15
N MET A 15 -39.67 34.08 40.13
CA MET A 15 -39.23 33.54 38.87
C MET A 15 -37.86 32.84 39.09
N THR A 16 -37.87 31.51 39.21
CA THR A 16 -36.70 30.69 39.11
C THR A 16 -36.23 30.71 37.65
N LEU A 17 -35.25 31.51 37.32
CA LEU A 17 -34.48 31.42 36.09
C LEU A 17 -33.62 30.16 36.19
N LEU A 18 -34.15 29.07 35.60
CA LEU A 18 -33.35 27.93 35.19
C LEU A 18 -32.43 28.41 34.05
N ALA A 19 -31.23 28.85 34.41
CA ALA A 19 -30.13 28.99 33.45
C ALA A 19 -29.81 27.59 32.90
N ALA A 20 -30.34 27.31 31.72
CA ALA A 20 -29.85 26.17 30.93
C ALA A 20 -28.39 26.45 30.58
N ALA A 21 -27.46 25.88 31.36
CA ALA A 21 -26.07 25.81 30.96
C ALA A 21 -26.04 25.12 29.62
N PRO A 22 -25.41 25.70 28.59
CA PRO A 22 -25.16 24.96 27.36
C PRO A 22 -24.34 23.73 27.75
N ALA A 23 -24.86 22.54 27.49
CA ALA A 23 -24.11 21.31 27.56
C ALA A 23 -22.95 21.51 26.57
N LEU A 24 -21.78 21.83 27.07
CA LEU A 24 -20.52 21.75 26.35
C LEU A 24 -20.39 20.26 25.97
N ALA A 25 -20.81 19.93 24.76
CA ALA A 25 -20.49 18.67 24.17
C ALA A 25 -18.95 18.59 24.21
N GLN A 26 -18.46 17.85 25.18
CA GLN A 26 -17.02 17.63 25.33
C GLN A 26 -16.56 17.01 24.03
N ARG A 27 -15.80 17.76 23.21
CA ARG A 27 -15.19 17.19 22.00
C ARG A 27 -14.28 16.10 22.49
N LEU A 28 -14.62 14.85 22.12
CA LEU A 28 -13.76 13.71 22.36
C LEU A 28 -12.38 14.01 21.80
N ASP A 29 -11.33 13.63 22.51
CA ASP A 29 -9.99 13.77 21.99
C ASP A 29 -9.81 12.88 20.73
N PRO A 30 -8.85 13.18 19.86
CA PRO A 30 -8.64 12.42 18.61
C PRO A 30 -8.42 10.92 18.82
N GLN A 31 -7.78 10.52 19.92
CA GLN A 31 -7.56 9.11 20.24
C GLN A 31 -8.86 8.41 20.61
N GLN A 32 -9.70 9.05 21.42
CA GLN A 32 -11.02 8.51 21.76
C GLN A 32 -11.91 8.36 20.52
N GLN A 33 -11.88 9.34 19.62
CA GLN A 33 -12.60 9.27 18.33
C GLN A 33 -12.11 8.10 17.48
N LEU A 34 -10.79 7.87 17.43
CA LEU A 34 -10.18 6.76 16.72
C LEU A 34 -10.62 5.41 17.28
N VAL A 35 -10.58 5.25 18.61
CA VAL A 35 -11.02 4.03 19.31
C VAL A 35 -12.49 3.74 19.01
N ILE A 36 -13.35 4.75 19.11
CA ILE A 36 -14.80 4.61 18.83
C ILE A 36 -15.01 4.19 17.37
N LYS A 37 -14.37 4.88 16.42
CA LYS A 37 -14.46 4.56 14.99
C LYS A 37 -14.04 3.13 14.69
N ARG A 38 -12.89 2.70 15.20
CA ARG A 38 -12.34 1.36 14.96
C ARG A 38 -13.23 0.25 15.56
N ASN A 39 -13.74 0.45 16.77
CA ASN A 39 -14.68 -0.49 17.38
C ASN A 39 -16.01 -0.56 16.61
N ASP A 40 -16.51 0.57 16.10
CA ASP A 40 -17.73 0.59 15.28
C ASP A 40 -17.54 -0.19 13.97
N ILE A 41 -16.40 -0.01 13.29
CA ILE A 41 -16.04 -0.76 12.08
C ILE A 41 -15.99 -2.26 12.37
N GLU A 42 -15.31 -2.70 13.44
CA GLU A 42 -15.25 -4.12 13.80
C GLU A 42 -16.64 -4.66 14.09
N LYS A 43 -17.45 -3.94 14.86
CA LYS A 43 -18.84 -4.33 15.15
C LYS A 43 -19.67 -4.48 13.89
N GLN A 44 -19.57 -3.56 12.93
CA GLN A 44 -20.23 -3.68 11.64
C GLN A 44 -19.72 -4.91 10.87
N LEU A 45 -18.41 -5.13 10.87
CA LEU A 45 -17.80 -6.25 10.19
C LEU A 45 -18.27 -7.59 10.77
N GLU A 46 -18.32 -7.72 12.11
CA GLU A 46 -18.87 -8.90 12.79
C GLU A 46 -20.34 -9.17 12.45
N GLN A 47 -21.13 -8.15 12.14
CA GLN A 47 -22.52 -8.32 11.73
C GLN A 47 -22.66 -8.91 10.32
N VAL A 48 -21.79 -8.50 9.39
CA VAL A 48 -21.93 -8.81 7.96
C VAL A 48 -20.94 -9.88 7.47
N ALA A 49 -19.89 -10.20 8.23
CA ALA A 49 -18.82 -11.10 7.82
C ALA A 49 -18.71 -12.37 8.68
N ILE A 50 -18.34 -13.46 8.04
CA ILE A 50 -17.66 -14.59 8.67
C ILE A 50 -16.18 -14.24 8.70
N ILE A 51 -15.58 -14.22 9.88
CA ILE A 51 -14.20 -13.77 10.07
C ILE A 51 -13.35 -14.93 10.55
N ASP A 52 -12.38 -15.33 9.74
CA ASP A 52 -11.38 -16.34 10.07
C ASP A 52 -10.01 -15.68 10.24
N ARG A 53 -9.56 -15.51 11.48
CA ARG A 53 -8.27 -14.89 11.81
C ARG A 53 -7.20 -15.92 12.04
N LYS A 54 -5.95 -15.60 11.68
CA LYS A 54 -4.77 -16.44 11.90
C LYS A 54 -4.93 -17.85 11.29
N VAL A 55 -5.52 -17.90 10.11
CA VAL A 55 -5.52 -19.11 9.28
C VAL A 55 -4.10 -19.35 8.78
N MET A 56 -3.54 -20.51 9.11
CA MET A 56 -2.17 -20.85 8.72
C MET A 56 -2.17 -21.60 7.39
N VAL A 57 -1.86 -20.89 6.32
CA VAL A 57 -1.87 -21.42 4.94
C VAL A 57 -0.53 -22.08 4.63
N LYS A 58 -0.56 -23.35 4.26
CA LYS A 58 0.65 -24.14 4.00
C LYS A 58 1.19 -23.90 2.59
N MET A 59 2.45 -23.46 2.52
CA MET A 59 3.20 -23.34 1.27
C MET A 59 3.79 -24.69 0.83
N ARG A 60 4.25 -24.79 -0.41
CA ARG A 60 4.80 -26.02 -1.00
C ARG A 60 6.01 -26.59 -0.27
N ASP A 61 6.77 -25.77 0.43
CA ASP A 61 7.92 -26.16 1.25
C ASP A 61 7.55 -26.50 2.72
N GLY A 62 6.25 -26.47 3.04
CA GLY A 62 5.72 -26.82 4.35
C GLY A 62 5.67 -25.66 5.34
N LYS A 63 6.20 -24.48 5.03
CA LYS A 63 6.06 -23.28 5.87
C LYS A 63 4.63 -22.77 5.85
N LEU A 64 4.21 -22.11 6.93
CA LEU A 64 2.86 -21.62 7.13
C LEU A 64 2.83 -20.10 7.07
N MET A 65 1.97 -19.54 6.21
CA MET A 65 1.72 -18.09 6.13
C MET A 65 0.42 -17.77 6.84
N ALA A 66 0.44 -16.71 7.66
CA ALA A 66 -0.73 -16.28 8.43
C ALA A 66 -1.66 -15.42 7.60
N ALA A 67 -2.94 -15.75 7.62
CA ALA A 67 -3.99 -15.03 6.92
C ALA A 67 -5.13 -14.63 7.84
N ASP A 68 -5.72 -13.46 7.60
CA ASP A 68 -7.03 -13.06 8.10
C ASP A 68 -7.98 -12.99 6.90
N ILE A 69 -9.16 -13.62 7.01
CA ILE A 69 -10.11 -13.79 5.91
C ILE A 69 -11.49 -13.33 6.37
N TYR A 70 -12.08 -12.47 5.58
CA TYR A 70 -13.38 -11.86 5.83
C TYR A 70 -14.32 -12.22 4.68
N ARG A 71 -15.41 -12.93 4.97
CA ARG A 71 -16.36 -13.42 3.96
C ARG A 71 -17.77 -12.94 4.21
N PRO A 72 -18.56 -12.57 3.19
CA PRO A 72 -19.94 -12.18 3.37
C PRO A 72 -20.76 -13.27 4.08
N LYS A 73 -21.41 -12.92 5.21
CA LYS A 73 -22.19 -13.86 6.03
C LYS A 73 -23.44 -14.38 5.32
N ASN A 74 -24.02 -13.52 4.49
CA ASN A 74 -25.28 -13.80 3.79
C ASN A 74 -25.07 -14.13 2.30
N ALA A 75 -23.88 -14.60 1.92
CA ALA A 75 -23.64 -15.01 0.54
C ALA A 75 -24.53 -16.21 0.18
N THR A 76 -25.27 -16.11 -0.92
CA THR A 76 -26.12 -17.19 -1.43
C THR A 76 -25.35 -18.21 -2.28
N GLY A 77 -24.07 -18.00 -2.49
CA GLY A 77 -23.21 -18.85 -3.31
C GLY A 77 -21.73 -18.57 -3.04
N LYS A 78 -20.89 -19.07 -3.93
CA LYS A 78 -19.46 -18.83 -3.91
C LYS A 78 -19.16 -17.38 -4.27
N VAL A 79 -18.17 -16.77 -3.60
CA VAL A 79 -17.81 -15.37 -3.76
C VAL A 79 -16.41 -15.19 -4.35
N PRO A 80 -16.15 -14.13 -5.12
CA PRO A 80 -14.81 -13.79 -5.56
C PRO A 80 -13.96 -13.28 -4.42
N VAL A 81 -12.64 -13.35 -4.59
CA VAL A 81 -11.66 -12.97 -3.56
C VAL A 81 -10.89 -11.73 -4.01
N ILE A 82 -10.83 -10.71 -3.14
CA ILE A 82 -9.83 -9.65 -3.21
C ILE A 82 -8.71 -10.03 -2.26
N PHE A 83 -7.48 -10.09 -2.76
CA PHE A 83 -6.31 -10.55 -2.02
C PHE A 83 -5.24 -9.48 -1.89
N SER A 84 -4.80 -9.26 -0.66
CA SER A 84 -3.68 -8.39 -0.27
C SER A 84 -2.61 -9.24 0.41
N ARG A 85 -1.37 -9.14 -0.06
CA ARG A 85 -0.20 -9.78 0.54
C ARG A 85 0.77 -8.68 0.98
N THR A 86 1.25 -8.75 2.22
CA THR A 86 1.91 -7.60 2.82
C THR A 86 3.05 -7.98 3.77
N PRO A 87 4.16 -7.21 3.78
CA PRO A 87 5.15 -7.28 4.84
C PRO A 87 4.71 -6.54 6.11
N TYR A 88 3.67 -5.68 6.02
CA TYR A 88 3.26 -4.80 7.12
C TYR A 88 2.38 -5.50 8.14
N ASN A 89 2.32 -4.89 9.34
CA ASN A 89 1.44 -5.34 10.40
C ASN A 89 -0.04 -5.14 10.05
N PHE A 90 -0.75 -6.23 9.78
CA PHE A 90 -2.20 -6.24 9.65
C PHE A 90 -2.89 -6.93 10.84
N ASN A 91 -2.19 -7.16 11.93
CA ASN A 91 -2.81 -7.76 13.12
C ASN A 91 -4.08 -6.97 13.49
N PHE A 92 -5.20 -7.68 13.61
CA PHE A 92 -6.50 -7.05 13.81
C PHE A 92 -6.64 -6.25 15.11
N TRP A 93 -5.74 -6.47 16.08
CA TRP A 93 -5.74 -5.78 17.36
C TRP A 93 -4.49 -4.93 17.52
N ASP A 94 -4.69 -3.68 17.86
CA ASP A 94 -3.64 -2.74 18.20
C ASP A 94 -3.49 -2.69 19.72
N VAL A 95 -2.42 -3.29 20.24
CA VAL A 95 -2.19 -3.43 21.67
C VAL A 95 -1.96 -2.07 22.34
N LYS A 96 -1.28 -1.14 21.67
CA LYS A 96 -0.99 0.20 22.20
C LYS A 96 -2.25 1.05 22.35
N ILE A 97 -3.13 0.98 21.36
CA ILE A 97 -4.39 1.72 21.35
C ILE A 97 -5.46 1.01 22.19
N GLY A 98 -5.35 -0.31 22.36
CA GLY A 98 -6.36 -1.14 23.03
C GLY A 98 -7.67 -1.24 22.23
N ALA A 99 -7.59 -1.23 20.90
CA ALA A 99 -8.71 -1.27 19.98
C ALA A 99 -8.36 -2.07 18.71
N PRO A 100 -9.36 -2.49 17.92
CA PRO A 100 -9.13 -3.06 16.60
C PRO A 100 -8.35 -2.11 15.69
N ARG A 101 -7.66 -2.63 14.70
CA ARG A 101 -7.09 -1.83 13.61
C ARG A 101 -8.20 -1.31 12.68
N ASP A 102 -7.88 -0.36 11.81
CA ASP A 102 -8.85 0.12 10.82
C ASP A 102 -9.07 -0.96 9.74
N MET A 103 -10.22 -1.61 9.80
CA MET A 103 -10.66 -2.65 8.87
C MET A 103 -11.73 -2.13 7.89
N SER A 104 -11.65 -0.86 7.54
CA SER A 104 -12.63 -0.22 6.62
C SER A 104 -12.63 -0.86 5.23
N ARG A 105 -11.46 -1.30 4.74
CA ARG A 105 -11.32 -1.97 3.42
C ARG A 105 -12.00 -3.33 3.42
N GLU A 106 -11.79 -4.10 4.46
CA GLU A 106 -12.40 -5.41 4.66
C GLU A 106 -13.91 -5.30 4.74
N LEU A 107 -14.40 -4.33 5.51
CA LEU A 107 -15.83 -4.04 5.63
C LEU A 107 -16.47 -3.66 4.28
N GLU A 108 -15.82 -2.78 3.54
CA GLU A 108 -16.30 -2.34 2.22
C GLU A 108 -16.32 -3.51 1.21
N ALA A 109 -15.25 -4.31 1.15
CA ALA A 109 -15.18 -5.47 0.28
C ALA A 109 -16.29 -6.49 0.60
N VAL A 110 -16.49 -6.80 1.88
CA VAL A 110 -17.53 -7.73 2.32
C VAL A 110 -18.94 -7.20 2.00
N LYS A 111 -19.21 -5.92 2.24
CA LYS A 111 -20.49 -5.27 1.89
C LYS A 111 -20.78 -5.34 0.38
N ARG A 112 -19.75 -5.33 -0.43
CA ARG A 112 -19.84 -5.48 -1.89
C ARG A 112 -19.89 -6.94 -2.36
N GLY A 113 -19.90 -7.91 -1.45
CA GLY A 113 -20.04 -9.33 -1.77
C GLY A 113 -18.72 -10.03 -2.12
N TYR A 114 -17.58 -9.46 -1.75
CA TYR A 114 -16.28 -10.10 -1.89
C TYR A 114 -15.85 -10.79 -0.59
N ALA A 115 -15.12 -11.88 -0.71
CA ALA A 115 -14.19 -12.25 0.34
C ALA A 115 -12.96 -11.35 0.24
N TYR A 116 -12.49 -10.84 1.39
CA TYR A 116 -11.22 -10.14 1.48
C TYR A 116 -10.24 -11.01 2.26
N ALA A 117 -9.08 -11.26 1.69
CA ALA A 117 -8.00 -12.02 2.34
C ALA A 117 -6.76 -11.14 2.45
N GLU A 118 -6.16 -11.10 3.62
CA GLU A 118 -4.89 -10.45 3.86
C GLU A 118 -3.91 -11.45 4.46
N MET A 119 -2.69 -11.55 3.90
CA MET A 119 -1.66 -12.48 4.35
C MET A 119 -0.33 -11.77 4.57
N ASN A 120 0.36 -12.14 5.65
CA ASN A 120 1.74 -11.71 5.82
C ASN A 120 2.69 -12.52 4.94
N GLU A 121 3.66 -11.82 4.40
CA GLU A 121 4.79 -12.41 3.71
C GLU A 121 5.59 -13.34 4.64
N ARG A 122 6.38 -14.21 4.03
CA ARG A 122 7.28 -15.12 4.72
C ARG A 122 8.20 -14.36 5.70
N GLY A 123 8.30 -14.88 6.92
CA GLY A 123 9.15 -14.29 7.95
C GLY A 123 8.63 -13.01 8.60
N HIS A 124 7.39 -12.60 8.29
CA HIS A 124 6.74 -11.44 8.92
C HIS A 124 5.68 -11.88 9.92
N TYR A 125 5.67 -11.27 11.11
CA TYR A 125 4.68 -11.44 12.18
C TYR A 125 4.39 -12.91 12.49
N PHE A 126 3.19 -13.40 12.19
CA PHE A 126 2.80 -14.79 12.43
C PHE A 126 3.19 -15.75 11.31
N SER A 127 3.66 -15.27 10.17
CA SER A 127 4.14 -16.10 9.07
C SER A 127 5.51 -16.70 9.36
N GLN A 128 5.66 -17.98 9.07
CA GLN A 128 6.89 -18.72 9.28
C GLN A 128 7.93 -18.46 8.20
N GLY A 129 9.15 -18.96 8.45
CA GLY A 129 10.26 -18.85 7.52
C GLY A 129 11.13 -17.64 7.78
N GLU A 130 12.02 -17.38 6.86
CA GLU A 130 13.00 -16.31 6.97
C GLU A 130 12.57 -15.14 6.08
N TYR A 131 12.78 -13.95 6.61
CA TYR A 131 12.49 -12.73 5.89
C TYR A 131 13.42 -12.53 4.71
N ASP A 132 12.84 -12.20 3.59
CA ASP A 132 13.51 -11.61 2.43
C ASP A 132 12.55 -10.59 1.81
N ILE A 133 13.10 -9.56 1.17
CA ILE A 133 12.25 -8.54 0.54
C ILE A 133 11.30 -9.20 -0.47
N LEU A 134 10.03 -8.80 -0.45
CA LEU A 134 8.92 -9.34 -1.21
C LEU A 134 8.51 -10.77 -0.83
N GLY A 135 9.22 -11.47 0.07
CA GLY A 135 9.09 -12.91 0.22
C GLY A 135 9.24 -13.58 -1.16
N PRO A 136 9.25 -14.87 -1.34
CA PRO A 136 9.34 -15.46 -2.67
C PRO A 136 7.98 -15.44 -3.42
N PRO A 137 7.60 -14.34 -4.12
CA PRO A 137 6.26 -14.21 -4.72
C PRO A 137 5.99 -15.23 -5.83
N LEU A 138 7.04 -15.71 -6.52
CA LEU A 138 6.92 -16.74 -7.56
C LEU A 138 6.45 -18.09 -7.00
N THR A 139 6.71 -18.36 -5.74
CA THR A 139 6.31 -19.62 -5.08
C THR A 139 5.21 -19.39 -4.07
N ASP A 140 5.43 -18.58 -3.05
CA ASP A 140 4.44 -18.33 -2.01
C ASP A 140 3.19 -17.63 -2.56
N GLY A 141 3.37 -16.53 -3.32
CA GLY A 141 2.24 -15.83 -3.94
C GLY A 141 1.40 -16.73 -4.84
N SER A 142 2.05 -17.62 -5.61
CA SER A 142 1.36 -18.64 -6.42
C SER A 142 0.61 -19.64 -5.56
N ASP A 143 1.20 -20.15 -4.48
CA ASP A 143 0.56 -21.09 -3.56
C ASP A 143 -0.64 -20.46 -2.84
N GLU A 144 -0.51 -19.20 -2.43
CA GLU A 144 -1.57 -18.41 -1.80
C GLU A 144 -2.76 -18.20 -2.75
N ILE A 145 -2.52 -17.85 -4.01
CA ILE A 145 -3.57 -17.72 -5.05
C ILE A 145 -4.29 -19.06 -5.27
N LYS A 146 -3.53 -20.15 -5.40
CA LYS A 146 -4.11 -21.52 -5.57
C LYS A 146 -4.94 -21.91 -4.36
N TRP A 147 -4.45 -21.65 -3.17
CA TRP A 147 -5.18 -21.94 -1.94
C TRP A 147 -6.49 -21.15 -1.86
N LEU A 148 -6.46 -19.84 -2.10
CA LEU A 148 -7.64 -18.97 -2.06
C LEU A 148 -8.67 -19.36 -3.12
N SER A 149 -8.23 -19.62 -4.35
CA SER A 149 -9.14 -20.00 -5.45
C SER A 149 -9.78 -21.38 -5.26
N SER A 150 -9.13 -22.28 -4.51
CA SER A 150 -9.63 -23.64 -4.24
C SER A 150 -10.56 -23.74 -3.04
N GLN A 151 -10.75 -22.68 -2.27
CA GLN A 151 -11.59 -22.72 -1.07
C GLN A 151 -13.07 -23.04 -1.43
N PRO A 152 -13.79 -23.82 -0.59
CA PRO A 152 -15.18 -24.21 -0.89
C PRO A 152 -16.12 -23.01 -1.09
N TRP A 153 -15.82 -21.88 -0.45
CA TRP A 153 -16.57 -20.64 -0.53
C TRP A 153 -16.14 -19.72 -1.67
N SER A 154 -15.01 -20.01 -2.32
CA SER A 154 -14.48 -19.19 -3.42
C SER A 154 -15.14 -19.55 -4.74
N ASN A 155 -15.44 -18.56 -5.58
CA ASN A 155 -15.90 -18.79 -6.95
C ASN A 155 -14.74 -19.17 -7.91
N GLY A 156 -13.53 -19.32 -7.38
CA GLY A 156 -12.32 -19.66 -8.13
C GLY A 156 -11.57 -18.46 -8.71
N LYS A 157 -12.06 -17.22 -8.51
CA LYS A 157 -11.43 -16.02 -9.04
C LYS A 157 -10.84 -15.17 -7.91
N VAL A 158 -9.56 -14.84 -8.04
CA VAL A 158 -8.81 -13.97 -7.15
C VAL A 158 -8.37 -12.73 -7.93
N GLY A 159 -8.59 -11.55 -7.36
CA GLY A 159 -7.99 -10.29 -7.81
C GLY A 159 -7.04 -9.77 -6.75
N THR A 160 -5.84 -9.38 -7.14
CA THR A 160 -4.87 -8.81 -6.19
C THR A 160 -4.99 -7.31 -6.10
N THR A 161 -4.69 -6.76 -4.92
CA THR A 161 -4.66 -5.31 -4.66
C THR A 161 -3.55 -4.97 -3.68
N GLY A 162 -3.06 -3.76 -3.76
CA GLY A 162 -2.08 -3.24 -2.82
C GLY A 162 -1.35 -2.01 -3.34
N CYS A 163 -0.68 -1.32 -2.44
CA CYS A 163 0.21 -0.20 -2.76
C CYS A 163 1.56 -0.39 -2.08
N SER A 164 2.65 0.12 -2.67
CA SER A 164 4.00 -0.03 -2.14
C SER A 164 4.41 -1.51 -2.07
N SER A 165 5.11 -1.94 -1.05
CA SER A 165 5.49 -3.34 -0.86
C SER A 165 4.31 -4.32 -0.94
N THR A 166 3.11 -3.89 -0.52
CA THR A 166 1.88 -4.69 -0.69
C THR A 166 1.49 -4.89 -2.18
N ALA A 167 2.08 -4.12 -3.10
CA ALA A 167 1.88 -4.23 -4.55
C ALA A 167 3.07 -4.85 -5.29
N GLU A 168 4.28 -4.70 -4.78
CA GLU A 168 5.53 -5.01 -5.48
C GLU A 168 5.66 -6.48 -5.92
N TRP A 169 5.04 -7.39 -5.19
CA TRP A 169 5.02 -8.83 -5.50
C TRP A 169 4.08 -9.20 -6.66
N GLN A 170 3.10 -8.34 -7.00
CA GLN A 170 1.99 -8.70 -7.88
C GLN A 170 2.44 -9.03 -9.31
N LEU A 171 3.31 -8.23 -9.91
CA LEU A 171 3.77 -8.50 -11.28
C LEU A 171 4.53 -9.82 -11.39
N ALA A 172 5.29 -10.20 -10.37
CA ALA A 172 5.99 -11.47 -10.33
C ALA A 172 5.01 -12.65 -10.30
N VAL A 173 3.96 -12.59 -9.49
CA VAL A 173 2.94 -13.66 -9.44
C VAL A 173 2.08 -13.70 -10.70
N VAL A 174 1.80 -12.54 -11.29
CA VAL A 174 1.09 -12.47 -12.59
C VAL A 174 1.84 -13.22 -13.69
N ALA A 175 3.17 -13.21 -13.64
CA ALA A 175 4.01 -13.95 -14.58
C ALA A 175 3.87 -15.48 -14.46
N GLN A 176 3.39 -16.00 -13.33
CA GLN A 176 3.12 -17.43 -13.12
C GLN A 176 1.87 -17.92 -13.84
N ASP A 177 0.99 -17.00 -14.26
CA ASP A 177 -0.25 -17.30 -14.99
C ASP A 177 -1.19 -18.29 -14.27
N ASP A 178 -1.24 -18.22 -12.94
CA ASP A 178 -2.13 -19.09 -12.16
C ASP A 178 -3.59 -18.92 -12.62
N PRO A 179 -4.31 -20.03 -12.85
CA PRO A 179 -5.70 -19.96 -13.36
C PRO A 179 -6.65 -19.23 -12.41
N GLY A 180 -6.40 -19.30 -11.08
CA GLY A 180 -7.19 -18.61 -10.07
C GLY A 180 -7.00 -17.10 -10.06
N LEU A 181 -5.88 -16.58 -10.58
CA LEU A 181 -5.64 -15.14 -10.68
C LEU A 181 -6.36 -14.57 -11.90
N ALA A 182 -7.37 -13.77 -11.69
CA ALA A 182 -8.18 -13.20 -12.77
C ALA A 182 -7.70 -11.79 -13.20
N THR A 183 -7.23 -10.99 -12.25
CA THR A 183 -6.80 -9.60 -12.50
C THR A 183 -5.92 -9.09 -11.36
N PHE A 184 -5.24 -7.97 -11.59
CA PHE A 184 -4.44 -7.29 -10.58
C PHE A 184 -4.70 -5.78 -10.55
N ASN A 185 -4.54 -5.19 -9.36
CA ASN A 185 -4.55 -3.76 -9.13
C ASN A 185 -3.26 -3.38 -8.39
N VAL A 186 -2.30 -2.83 -9.13
CA VAL A 186 -0.97 -2.52 -8.66
C VAL A 186 -0.78 -1.02 -8.51
N GLN A 187 -0.29 -0.58 -7.35
CA GLN A 187 -0.22 0.84 -7.02
C GLN A 187 1.16 1.18 -6.42
N GLY A 188 1.87 2.16 -6.98
CA GLY A 188 3.16 2.64 -6.45
C GLY A 188 4.14 1.50 -6.14
N PHE A 189 4.37 0.59 -7.05
CA PHE A 189 5.01 -0.72 -6.85
C PHE A 189 6.53 -0.72 -7.12
N GLY A 190 7.21 0.28 -6.68
CA GLY A 190 8.59 0.57 -7.06
C GLY A 190 9.60 -0.56 -6.99
N ALA A 191 9.81 -1.17 -5.82
CA ALA A 191 10.85 -2.18 -5.62
C ALA A 191 10.55 -3.54 -6.26
N GLY A 192 9.30 -3.75 -6.72
CA GLY A 192 8.90 -4.96 -7.45
C GLY A 192 9.44 -5.06 -8.87
N VAL A 193 10.16 -4.04 -9.37
CA VAL A 193 10.71 -3.99 -10.73
C VAL A 193 12.22 -4.22 -10.71
N GLY A 194 12.68 -5.32 -11.30
CA GLY A 194 14.11 -5.64 -11.39
C GLY A 194 14.79 -4.90 -12.54
N LYS A 195 14.34 -5.16 -13.76
CA LYS A 195 14.84 -4.48 -14.96
C LYS A 195 13.70 -4.20 -15.92
N VAL A 196 13.60 -2.96 -16.39
CA VAL A 196 12.68 -2.55 -17.48
C VAL A 196 13.27 -1.37 -18.26
N GLY A 197 13.44 -1.53 -19.58
CA GLY A 197 14.04 -0.52 -20.43
C GLY A 197 15.39 -0.04 -19.88
N PRO A 198 15.58 1.28 -19.67
CA PRO A 198 16.82 1.82 -19.15
C PRO A 198 17.00 1.64 -17.63
N TYR A 199 15.99 1.15 -16.91
CA TYR A 199 16.01 1.04 -15.46
C TYR A 199 16.53 -0.33 -15.03
N TYR A 200 17.64 -0.35 -14.28
CA TYR A 200 18.27 -1.53 -13.65
C TYR A 200 18.21 -1.43 -12.12
N GLU A 201 17.26 -0.69 -11.58
CA GLU A 201 17.38 -0.10 -10.27
C GLU A 201 16.61 -0.87 -9.20
N GLN A 202 16.10 -2.06 -9.53
CA GLN A 202 15.29 -2.81 -8.58
C GLN A 202 14.25 -1.91 -7.91
N GLY A 203 13.48 -1.20 -8.77
CA GLY A 203 12.49 -0.26 -8.31
C GLY A 203 13.13 0.92 -7.59
N ASN A 204 12.97 0.94 -6.29
CA ASN A 204 13.34 2.10 -5.49
C ASN A 204 14.72 2.01 -4.82
N TRP A 205 15.45 0.89 -4.95
CA TRP A 205 16.72 0.71 -4.25
C TRP A 205 17.84 1.59 -4.79
N TYR A 206 17.83 1.81 -6.10
CA TYR A 206 18.87 2.58 -6.78
C TYR A 206 18.28 3.61 -7.72
N ARG A 207 19.01 4.72 -7.91
CA ARG A 207 18.80 5.72 -8.94
C ARG A 207 20.14 6.13 -9.52
N GLY A 208 20.35 5.88 -10.81
CA GLY A 208 21.64 6.14 -11.43
C GLY A 208 22.82 5.47 -10.75
N GLY A 209 22.60 4.32 -10.12
CA GLY A 209 23.60 3.60 -9.35
C GLY A 209 23.76 4.03 -7.88
N ALA A 210 23.12 5.11 -7.45
CA ALA A 210 23.13 5.54 -6.05
C ALA A 210 22.01 4.86 -5.25
N VAL A 211 22.34 4.38 -4.04
CA VAL A 211 21.35 3.80 -3.11
C VAL A 211 20.38 4.89 -2.65
N GLN A 212 19.11 4.57 -2.66
CA GLN A 212 18.07 5.42 -2.10
C GLN A 212 17.99 5.30 -0.58
N MET A 213 18.32 6.38 0.12
CA MET A 213 18.42 6.38 1.59
C MET A 213 17.06 6.12 2.28
N LEU A 214 15.95 6.50 1.65
CA LEU A 214 14.60 6.19 2.12
C LEU A 214 14.38 4.70 2.42
N PHE A 215 15.00 3.81 1.63
CA PHE A 215 14.83 2.37 1.85
C PHE A 215 15.64 1.85 3.01
N ILE A 216 16.72 2.53 3.38
CA ILE A 216 17.49 2.19 4.57
C ILE A 216 16.65 2.45 5.82
N ASP A 217 15.98 3.59 5.88
CA ASP A 217 15.02 3.93 6.93
C ASP A 217 13.88 2.90 7.00
N TRP A 218 13.23 2.66 5.88
CA TRP A 218 12.16 1.67 5.78
C TRP A 218 12.59 0.27 6.25
N LEU A 219 13.76 -0.20 5.83
CA LEU A 219 14.28 -1.50 6.25
C LEU A 219 14.63 -1.54 7.73
N TYR A 220 15.09 -0.44 8.31
CA TYR A 220 15.36 -0.35 9.73
C TYR A 220 14.12 -0.73 10.55
N ASP A 221 12.98 -0.18 10.19
CA ASP A 221 11.71 -0.51 10.84
C ASP A 221 11.26 -1.95 10.53
N GLU A 222 11.39 -2.41 9.29
CA GLU A 222 11.00 -3.76 8.90
C GLU A 222 11.84 -4.86 9.58
N GLN A 223 13.13 -4.61 9.87
CA GLN A 223 13.99 -5.56 10.56
C GLN A 223 13.66 -5.74 12.05
N ASN A 224 13.03 -4.75 12.67
CA ASN A 224 12.75 -4.72 14.11
C ASN A 224 11.34 -5.19 14.48
N GLN A 225 10.63 -5.81 13.56
CA GLN A 225 9.32 -6.40 13.84
C GLN A 225 9.41 -7.51 14.87
N ILE A 226 8.47 -7.53 15.80
CA ILE A 226 8.30 -8.64 16.70
C ILE A 226 7.68 -9.82 15.94
N ARG A 227 8.39 -10.94 15.94
CA ARG A 227 7.98 -12.18 15.27
C ARG A 227 7.77 -13.26 16.33
N PRO A 228 6.56 -13.42 16.85
CA PRO A 228 6.31 -14.42 17.87
C PRO A 228 6.53 -15.82 17.29
N MET A 229 7.36 -16.60 17.98
CA MET A 229 7.67 -17.99 17.60
C MET A 229 6.72 -18.93 18.33
N PHE A 230 5.93 -19.67 17.58
CA PHE A 230 4.99 -20.65 18.13
C PHE A 230 5.32 -22.06 17.65
N PRO A 231 5.07 -23.10 18.50
CA PRO A 231 5.10 -24.48 18.04
C PRO A 231 4.19 -24.68 16.81
N ALA A 232 4.61 -25.55 15.91
CA ALA A 232 3.87 -25.80 14.65
C ALA A 232 2.43 -26.30 14.86
N ASN A 233 2.14 -26.87 16.03
CA ASN A 233 0.82 -27.38 16.42
C ASN A 233 0.01 -26.40 17.27
N THR A 234 0.44 -25.13 17.40
CA THR A 234 -0.34 -24.13 18.13
C THR A 234 -1.71 -23.96 17.48
N SER A 235 -2.75 -24.02 18.29
CA SER A 235 -4.13 -23.90 17.79
C SER A 235 -4.41 -22.49 17.25
N GLN A 236 -5.30 -22.41 16.27
CA GLN A 236 -5.75 -21.11 15.74
C GLN A 236 -6.35 -20.23 16.84
N ALA A 237 -7.11 -20.82 17.76
CA ALA A 237 -7.69 -20.09 18.90
C ALA A 237 -6.60 -19.47 19.79
N ASP A 238 -5.51 -20.19 20.03
CA ASP A 238 -4.38 -19.65 20.79
C ASP A 238 -3.65 -18.55 20.03
N LEU A 239 -3.44 -18.70 18.72
CA LEU A 239 -2.85 -17.65 17.91
C LEU A 239 -3.69 -16.35 17.95
N ILE A 240 -5.02 -16.47 17.86
CA ILE A 240 -5.94 -15.33 17.99
C ILE A 240 -5.83 -14.70 19.38
N ARG A 241 -5.83 -15.52 20.43
CA ARG A 241 -5.72 -15.04 21.81
C ARG A 241 -4.43 -14.26 22.04
N VAL A 242 -3.29 -14.83 21.66
CA VAL A 242 -1.98 -14.19 21.89
C VAL A 242 -1.76 -12.96 21.00
N SER A 243 -2.42 -12.87 19.85
CA SER A 243 -2.36 -11.69 18.98
C SER A 243 -2.85 -10.39 19.66
N ARG A 244 -3.63 -10.52 20.74
CA ARG A 244 -4.08 -9.41 21.57
C ARG A 244 -3.10 -9.02 22.68
N MET A 245 -2.03 -9.78 22.86
CA MET A 245 -1.08 -9.60 23.96
C MET A 245 0.26 -9.01 23.52
N PHE A 246 0.59 -9.12 22.23
CA PHE A 246 1.85 -8.66 21.70
C PHE A 246 1.68 -7.37 20.91
N ASP A 247 2.48 -6.37 21.26
CA ASP A 247 2.73 -5.24 20.38
C ASP A 247 3.69 -5.71 19.27
N LEU A 248 3.15 -5.82 18.06
CA LEU A 248 3.88 -6.31 16.89
C LEU A 248 4.50 -5.18 16.05
N ASP A 249 4.28 -3.94 16.45
CA ASP A 249 4.88 -2.81 15.76
C ASP A 249 6.41 -2.79 15.98
N PRO A 250 7.18 -2.18 15.07
CA PRO A 250 8.63 -2.06 15.23
C PRO A 250 9.02 -1.46 16.58
N GLN A 251 10.03 -2.04 17.22
CA GLN A 251 10.49 -1.65 18.55
C GLN A 251 11.92 -1.05 18.50
N SER A 252 12.32 -0.56 17.34
CA SER A 252 13.63 0.04 17.15
C SER A 252 13.79 1.33 17.96
N PRO A 253 15.00 1.61 18.49
CA PRO A 253 15.29 2.95 19.01
C PRO A 253 15.08 3.99 17.92
N PRO A 254 14.53 5.18 18.26
CA PRO A 254 14.35 6.24 17.27
C PRO A 254 15.71 6.71 16.73
N VAL A 255 15.80 6.90 15.43
CA VAL A 255 17.00 7.41 14.73
C VAL A 255 16.72 8.79 14.16
N ASP A 256 17.68 9.70 14.34
CA ASP A 256 17.71 10.99 13.64
C ASP A 256 18.23 10.75 12.21
N TRP A 257 17.33 10.38 11.29
CA TRP A 257 17.69 10.04 9.91
C TRP A 257 18.27 11.23 9.13
N ASP A 258 17.90 12.45 9.46
CA ASP A 258 18.48 13.65 8.86
C ASP A 258 19.99 13.73 9.07
N LYS A 259 20.47 13.21 10.21
CA LYS A 259 21.91 13.09 10.49
C LYS A 259 22.50 11.76 9.99
N ALA A 260 21.76 10.66 10.21
CA ALA A 260 22.28 9.33 9.88
C ALA A 260 22.55 9.17 8.38
N PHE A 261 21.75 9.79 7.51
CA PHE A 261 21.93 9.75 6.05
C PHE A 261 23.24 10.36 5.54
N TRP A 262 23.95 11.11 6.37
CA TRP A 262 25.30 11.61 6.04
C TRP A 262 26.42 10.65 6.40
N HIS A 263 26.08 9.48 6.98
CA HIS A 263 27.10 8.49 7.35
C HIS A 263 27.72 7.83 6.11
N LEU A 264 29.07 7.73 6.12
CA LEU A 264 29.84 7.06 5.08
C LEU A 264 30.84 6.06 5.71
N PRO A 265 31.03 4.91 5.14
CA PRO A 265 30.38 4.37 3.95
C PRO A 265 28.92 3.95 4.21
N VAL A 266 28.06 4.07 3.21
CA VAL A 266 26.61 3.79 3.33
C VAL A 266 26.33 2.35 3.76
N ASN A 267 27.18 1.39 3.39
CA ASN A 267 26.96 -0.04 3.67
C ASN A 267 27.07 -0.43 5.15
N ASP A 268 27.55 0.46 6.03
CA ASP A 268 27.57 0.22 7.47
C ASP A 268 26.67 1.18 8.28
N ILE A 269 25.80 1.95 7.59
CA ILE A 269 24.92 2.91 8.22
C ILE A 269 24.05 2.28 9.31
N MET A 270 23.54 1.07 9.09
CA MET A 270 22.70 0.36 10.08
C MET A 270 23.47 0.11 11.38
N LYS A 271 24.74 -0.26 11.27
CA LYS A 271 25.62 -0.44 12.42
C LYS A 271 25.88 0.88 13.14
N SER A 272 26.04 1.98 12.39
CA SER A 272 26.31 3.31 12.96
C SER A 272 25.17 3.84 13.81
N VAL A 273 23.92 3.45 13.51
CA VAL A 273 22.73 3.82 14.29
C VAL A 273 22.33 2.77 15.32
N GLY A 274 23.15 1.73 15.53
CA GLY A 274 22.84 0.66 16.48
C GLY A 274 21.71 -0.26 16.01
N GLY A 275 21.45 -0.33 14.72
CA GLY A 275 20.45 -1.19 14.12
C GLY A 275 20.76 -2.68 14.34
N PRO A 276 19.75 -3.53 14.36
CA PRO A 276 19.94 -4.96 14.48
C PRO A 276 20.59 -5.53 13.23
N PRO A 277 21.29 -6.66 13.36
CA PRO A 277 21.72 -7.42 12.20
C PRO A 277 20.50 -7.86 11.40
N GLY A 278 20.55 -7.70 10.11
CA GLY A 278 19.41 -7.99 9.26
C GLY A 278 19.82 -8.20 7.80
N ILE A 279 18.90 -7.94 6.87
CA ILE A 279 19.12 -8.11 5.43
C ILE A 279 20.25 -7.22 4.87
N PHE A 280 20.79 -6.35 5.68
CA PHE A 280 21.99 -5.55 5.36
C PHE A 280 23.30 -6.31 5.54
N GLU A 281 23.27 -7.46 6.23
CA GLU A 281 24.47 -8.24 6.49
C GLU A 281 24.60 -9.43 5.54
N THR A 282 25.86 -9.71 5.16
CA THR A 282 26.20 -10.83 4.27
C THR A 282 25.88 -12.20 4.85
N LYS A 283 25.71 -12.28 6.17
CA LYS A 283 25.46 -13.54 6.91
C LYS A 283 23.99 -13.90 7.03
N MET A 284 23.09 -13.05 6.57
CA MET A 284 21.68 -13.37 6.60
C MET A 284 21.36 -14.56 5.70
N PRO A 285 20.66 -15.56 6.21
CA PRO A 285 20.28 -16.73 5.43
C PRO A 285 19.06 -16.45 4.55
N VAL A 286 19.10 -15.37 3.74
CA VAL A 286 18.02 -15.04 2.83
C VAL A 286 18.31 -15.57 1.43
N PRO A 287 17.28 -16.05 0.68
CA PRO A 287 17.48 -16.61 -0.66
C PRO A 287 18.13 -15.66 -1.65
N THR A 288 17.95 -14.34 -1.46
CA THR A 288 18.55 -13.29 -2.28
C THR A 288 20.03 -13.08 -2.01
N GLY A 289 20.60 -13.70 -0.98
CA GLY A 289 22.02 -13.63 -0.63
C GLY A 289 22.38 -12.56 0.39
N GLY A 290 21.40 -11.93 1.06
CA GLY A 290 21.64 -10.92 2.11
C GLY A 290 22.26 -9.62 1.59
N ASN A 291 22.66 -8.77 2.52
CA ASN A 291 23.38 -7.52 2.29
C ASN A 291 22.89 -6.68 1.10
N MET A 292 21.63 -6.26 1.14
CA MET A 292 20.98 -5.56 0.03
C MET A 292 21.63 -4.20 -0.27
N ILE A 293 22.19 -3.52 0.73
CA ILE A 293 22.85 -2.22 0.53
C ILE A 293 24.10 -2.38 -0.35
N ALA A 294 24.87 -3.45 -0.18
CA ALA A 294 26.08 -3.71 -0.96
C ALA A 294 25.79 -4.42 -2.30
N ARG A 295 24.56 -4.82 -2.55
CA ARG A 295 24.15 -5.54 -3.76
C ARG A 295 24.12 -4.58 -4.95
N ALA A 296 24.91 -4.84 -5.99
CA ALA A 296 24.92 -4.01 -7.19
C ALA A 296 23.56 -4.03 -7.93
N PRO A 297 23.19 -2.97 -8.67
CA PRO A 297 21.92 -2.89 -9.39
C PRO A 297 21.63 -4.06 -10.33
N ASN A 298 22.64 -4.61 -10.97
CA ASN A 298 22.54 -5.73 -11.91
C ASN A 298 22.88 -7.09 -11.30
N ASP A 299 23.01 -7.20 -9.98
CA ASP A 299 23.34 -8.44 -9.30
C ASP A 299 22.24 -9.51 -9.55
N PRO A 300 22.61 -10.73 -10.02
CA PRO A 300 21.65 -11.81 -10.21
C PRO A 300 20.87 -12.20 -8.93
N ALA A 301 21.39 -11.88 -7.76
CA ALA A 301 20.69 -12.13 -6.49
C ALA A 301 19.33 -11.43 -6.41
N TRP A 302 19.14 -10.28 -7.04
CA TRP A 302 17.84 -9.61 -7.12
C TRP A 302 16.75 -10.45 -7.79
N LYS A 303 17.11 -11.28 -8.78
CA LYS A 303 16.17 -12.14 -9.48
C LYS A 303 15.68 -13.31 -8.63
N LYS A 304 16.46 -13.74 -7.65
CA LYS A 304 16.10 -14.85 -6.76
C LYS A 304 14.96 -14.48 -5.81
N GLY A 305 14.89 -13.21 -5.40
CA GLY A 305 13.80 -12.68 -4.57
C GLY A 305 12.47 -12.56 -5.30
N GLY A 306 12.45 -12.76 -6.62
CA GLY A 306 11.21 -12.75 -7.41
C GLY A 306 10.81 -11.37 -7.94
N LEU A 307 11.73 -10.41 -8.02
CA LEU A 307 11.48 -9.14 -8.69
C LEU A 307 11.09 -9.35 -10.14
N TRP A 308 9.99 -8.74 -10.56
CA TRP A 308 9.57 -8.76 -11.94
C TRP A 308 10.57 -8.03 -12.85
N ASN A 309 10.81 -8.58 -14.02
CA ASN A 309 11.63 -7.95 -15.04
C ASN A 309 11.04 -8.19 -16.44
N GLU A 310 11.56 -7.44 -17.43
CA GLU A 310 11.05 -7.46 -18.81
C GLU A 310 11.10 -8.84 -19.51
N SER A 311 11.81 -9.83 -18.97
CA SER A 311 11.77 -11.21 -19.50
C SER A 311 10.57 -12.02 -18.96
N MET A 312 9.85 -11.53 -17.97
CA MET A 312 8.70 -12.20 -17.37
C MET A 312 7.41 -11.73 -18.06
N PRO A 313 6.54 -12.66 -18.50
CA PRO A 313 5.31 -12.29 -19.18
C PRO A 313 4.29 -11.67 -18.20
N VAL A 314 3.45 -10.76 -18.71
CA VAL A 314 2.23 -10.34 -18.02
C VAL A 314 1.05 -10.85 -18.85
N LYS A 315 0.20 -11.68 -18.24
CA LYS A 315 -0.87 -12.41 -18.93
C LYS A 315 -2.25 -12.16 -18.32
N LYS A 316 -2.39 -11.18 -17.45
CA LYS A 316 -3.66 -10.83 -16.80
C LYS A 316 -4.01 -9.36 -17.05
N PRO A 317 -5.30 -9.01 -17.07
CA PRO A 317 -5.76 -7.63 -17.06
C PRO A 317 -5.22 -6.88 -15.84
N GLY A 318 -4.82 -5.61 -16.02
CA GLY A 318 -4.21 -4.83 -14.95
C GLY A 318 -4.71 -3.40 -14.86
N LEU A 319 -4.97 -2.98 -13.62
CA LEU A 319 -5.25 -1.59 -13.26
C LEU A 319 -4.06 -1.04 -12.47
N TRP A 320 -3.44 0.03 -13.02
CA TRP A 320 -2.18 0.56 -12.56
C TRP A 320 -2.37 1.96 -11.99
N PHE A 321 -1.94 2.19 -10.75
CA PHE A 321 -1.91 3.52 -10.16
C PHE A 321 -0.49 3.98 -9.93
N MET A 322 -0.18 5.15 -10.42
CA MET A 322 1.12 5.82 -10.32
C MET A 322 0.92 7.25 -9.83
N SER A 323 1.90 7.81 -9.18
CA SER A 323 1.84 9.17 -8.65
C SER A 323 3.01 9.99 -9.14
N TRP A 324 2.79 11.26 -9.51
CA TRP A 324 3.86 12.16 -9.95
C TRP A 324 4.92 12.41 -8.86
N PHE A 325 4.50 12.40 -7.60
CA PHE A 325 5.36 12.61 -6.45
C PHE A 325 5.77 11.30 -5.76
N ASP A 326 5.83 10.23 -6.52
CA ASP A 326 6.31 8.92 -6.07
C ASP A 326 7.75 8.69 -6.52
N VAL A 327 8.60 8.19 -5.63
CA VAL A 327 10.00 7.84 -5.96
C VAL A 327 10.09 6.79 -7.07
N SER A 328 9.04 6.02 -7.28
CA SER A 328 8.98 4.90 -8.24
C SER A 328 8.25 5.24 -9.55
N VAL A 329 7.83 6.48 -9.77
CA VAL A 329 6.99 6.84 -10.93
C VAL A 329 7.60 6.42 -12.27
N SER A 330 8.89 6.66 -12.47
CA SER A 330 9.58 6.37 -13.75
C SER A 330 9.64 4.88 -14.08
N PRO A 331 10.15 3.97 -13.20
CA PRO A 331 10.13 2.54 -13.49
C PRO A 331 8.70 1.96 -13.56
N ASN A 332 7.75 2.53 -12.81
CA ASN A 332 6.34 2.09 -12.89
C ASN A 332 5.72 2.41 -14.27
N ILE A 333 5.94 3.63 -14.78
CA ILE A 333 5.51 4.01 -16.14
C ILE A 333 6.21 3.15 -17.19
N ALA A 334 7.52 2.91 -17.03
CA ALA A 334 8.28 2.07 -17.96
C ALA A 334 7.74 0.63 -17.99
N ALA A 335 7.43 0.05 -16.82
CA ALA A 335 6.81 -1.28 -16.73
C ALA A 335 5.44 -1.34 -17.41
N TYR A 336 4.58 -0.35 -17.15
CA TYR A 336 3.27 -0.23 -17.82
C TYR A 336 3.43 -0.17 -19.34
N ASN A 337 4.30 0.69 -19.85
CA ASN A 337 4.54 0.85 -21.29
C ASN A 337 5.13 -0.42 -21.90
N TYR A 338 6.03 -1.09 -21.18
CA TYR A 338 6.59 -2.36 -21.64
C TYR A 338 5.50 -3.42 -21.80
N VAL A 339 4.63 -3.58 -20.81
CA VAL A 339 3.52 -4.54 -20.87
C VAL A 339 2.54 -4.17 -21.98
N ARG A 340 2.21 -2.90 -22.17
CA ARG A 340 1.35 -2.42 -23.26
C ARG A 340 1.90 -2.74 -24.64
N SER A 341 3.22 -2.78 -24.80
CA SER A 341 3.87 -2.99 -26.11
C SER A 341 4.29 -4.44 -26.38
N HIS A 342 4.44 -5.29 -25.33
CA HIS A 342 5.00 -6.63 -25.47
C HIS A 342 4.05 -7.76 -25.05
N ALA A 343 3.01 -7.50 -24.27
CA ALA A 343 2.02 -8.51 -23.94
C ALA A 343 1.17 -8.87 -25.18
N PRO A 344 0.56 -10.07 -25.21
CA PRO A 344 -0.41 -10.41 -26.25
C PRO A 344 -1.48 -9.32 -26.36
N LYS A 345 -1.89 -8.97 -27.58
CA LYS A 345 -2.79 -7.83 -27.85
C LYS A 345 -4.03 -7.82 -26.95
N ALA A 346 -4.67 -8.96 -26.74
CA ALA A 346 -5.86 -9.06 -25.87
C ALA A 346 -5.57 -8.66 -24.42
N ILE A 347 -4.36 -8.91 -23.92
CA ILE A 347 -3.92 -8.52 -22.58
C ILE A 347 -3.43 -7.07 -22.55
N ALA A 348 -2.65 -6.67 -23.55
CA ALA A 348 -2.19 -5.29 -23.70
C ALA A 348 -3.37 -4.30 -23.75
N ASP A 349 -4.45 -4.63 -24.44
CA ASP A 349 -5.66 -3.82 -24.52
C ASP A 349 -6.46 -3.75 -23.20
N GLN A 350 -6.14 -4.61 -22.24
CA GLN A 350 -6.74 -4.63 -20.90
C GLN A 350 -5.80 -4.10 -19.80
N GLN A 351 -4.83 -3.27 -20.18
CA GLN A 351 -3.99 -2.53 -19.22
C GLN A 351 -4.45 -1.08 -19.15
N TYR A 352 -4.80 -0.62 -17.96
CA TYR A 352 -5.32 0.73 -17.71
C TYR A 352 -4.50 1.40 -16.62
N ALA A 353 -4.20 2.69 -16.80
CA ALA A 353 -3.36 3.44 -15.88
C ALA A 353 -4.02 4.73 -15.40
N VAL A 354 -3.76 5.07 -14.14
CA VAL A 354 -4.03 6.37 -13.54
C VAL A 354 -2.72 6.96 -13.05
N ILE A 355 -2.39 8.19 -13.45
CA ILE A 355 -1.20 8.92 -12.99
C ILE A 355 -1.69 10.17 -12.24
N ALA A 356 -1.71 10.12 -10.93
CA ALA A 356 -2.29 11.13 -10.06
C ALA A 356 -1.23 12.10 -9.52
N PRO A 357 -1.59 13.36 -9.23
CA PRO A 357 -0.68 14.34 -8.63
C PRO A 357 -0.72 14.24 -7.10
N VAL A 358 -0.41 13.07 -6.56
CA VAL A 358 -0.46 12.79 -5.12
C VAL A 358 0.87 12.22 -4.63
N LEU A 359 1.03 12.14 -3.31
CA LEU A 359 2.14 11.42 -2.69
C LEU A 359 1.96 9.90 -2.81
N HIS A 360 3.00 9.17 -2.50
CA HIS A 360 3.00 7.71 -2.47
C HIS A 360 1.76 7.13 -1.79
N CYS A 361 1.01 6.28 -2.47
CA CYS A 361 -0.21 5.63 -1.98
C CYS A 361 -1.37 6.56 -1.55
N ALA A 362 -1.32 7.85 -1.87
CA ALA A 362 -2.29 8.83 -1.37
C ALA A 362 -3.51 9.06 -2.30
N TYR A 363 -3.88 8.09 -3.12
CA TYR A 363 -4.92 8.21 -4.16
C TYR A 363 -6.31 8.61 -3.64
N THR A 364 -6.63 8.29 -2.39
CA THR A 364 -7.90 8.64 -1.74
C THR A 364 -7.82 9.91 -0.90
N ARG A 365 -6.66 10.58 -0.86
CA ARG A 365 -6.42 11.76 -0.01
C ARG A 365 -6.50 13.08 -0.77
N ALA A 366 -6.70 13.05 -2.09
CA ALA A 366 -6.89 14.24 -2.90
C ALA A 366 -8.13 15.02 -2.44
N THR A 367 -8.02 16.34 -2.43
CA THR A 367 -9.06 17.30 -2.01
C THR A 367 -9.38 18.27 -3.16
N GLU A 368 -10.32 19.18 -2.92
CA GLU A 368 -10.64 20.29 -3.86
C GLU A 368 -9.44 21.24 -4.05
N ASP A 369 -8.55 21.30 -3.09
CA ASP A 369 -7.27 21.98 -3.19
C ASP A 369 -6.21 21.05 -2.60
N THR A 370 -5.68 20.17 -3.44
CA THR A 370 -4.62 19.23 -3.08
C THR A 370 -3.29 19.95 -3.02
N VAL A 371 -2.64 19.91 -1.87
CA VAL A 371 -1.32 20.54 -1.64
C VAL A 371 -0.28 19.44 -1.45
N ILE A 372 0.82 19.53 -2.21
CA ILE A 372 1.97 18.65 -2.12
C ILE A 372 3.21 19.48 -1.80
N GLY A 373 3.75 19.34 -0.58
CA GLY A 373 4.74 20.29 -0.08
C GLY A 373 4.15 21.69 -0.04
N ASP A 374 4.76 22.62 -0.76
CA ASP A 374 4.30 24.02 -0.90
C ASP A 374 3.51 24.26 -2.20
N LEU A 375 3.26 23.22 -3.00
CA LEU A 375 2.60 23.34 -4.29
C LEU A 375 1.14 22.97 -4.20
N SER A 376 0.22 23.91 -4.47
CA SER A 376 -1.17 23.59 -4.76
C SER A 376 -1.29 23.05 -6.19
N VAL A 377 -1.90 21.90 -6.32
CA VAL A 377 -2.21 21.27 -7.62
C VAL A 377 -3.72 21.32 -7.92
N GLY A 378 -4.51 22.05 -7.12
CA GLY A 378 -5.95 22.21 -7.30
C GLY A 378 -6.76 20.94 -7.04
N ASP A 379 -7.92 20.82 -7.67
CA ASP A 379 -8.81 19.67 -7.49
C ASP A 379 -8.27 18.41 -8.21
N ALA A 380 -7.56 17.60 -7.45
CA ALA A 380 -6.98 16.35 -7.92
C ALA A 380 -7.85 15.11 -7.63
N ARG A 381 -9.06 15.29 -7.10
CA ARG A 381 -9.98 14.18 -6.77
C ARG A 381 -10.37 13.40 -8.03
N PHE A 382 -10.52 12.10 -7.85
CA PHE A 382 -11.18 11.20 -8.77
C PHE A 382 -11.86 10.08 -7.98
N ASP A 383 -12.82 9.42 -8.59
CA ASP A 383 -13.57 8.36 -7.88
C ASP A 383 -12.78 7.05 -7.87
N TYR A 384 -11.80 6.98 -6.95
CA TYR A 384 -10.93 5.83 -6.76
C TYR A 384 -11.73 4.54 -6.46
N ASN A 385 -12.70 4.62 -5.54
CA ASN A 385 -13.43 3.43 -5.11
C ASN A 385 -14.30 2.85 -6.23
N SER A 386 -15.05 3.70 -6.95
CA SER A 386 -15.85 3.24 -8.09
C SER A 386 -14.99 2.64 -9.19
N LEU A 387 -13.79 3.20 -9.42
CA LEU A 387 -12.86 2.65 -10.41
C LEU A 387 -12.33 1.27 -9.98
N VAL A 388 -11.84 1.14 -8.75
CA VAL A 388 -11.26 -0.12 -8.25
C VAL A 388 -12.32 -1.21 -8.14
N TYR A 389 -13.46 -0.91 -7.55
CA TYR A 389 -14.53 -1.90 -7.41
C TYR A 389 -15.23 -2.21 -8.73
N GLY A 390 -15.44 -1.22 -9.60
CA GLY A 390 -15.94 -1.45 -10.96
C GLY A 390 -15.02 -2.37 -11.77
N TRP A 391 -13.69 -2.24 -11.59
CA TRP A 391 -12.70 -3.15 -12.16
C TRP A 391 -12.86 -4.57 -11.64
N PHE A 392 -12.96 -4.75 -10.33
CA PHE A 392 -13.16 -6.07 -9.73
C PHE A 392 -14.52 -6.67 -10.05
N ASP A 393 -15.60 -5.88 -10.08
CA ASP A 393 -16.93 -6.35 -10.45
C ASP A 393 -16.92 -6.94 -11.87
N HIS A 394 -16.22 -6.28 -12.82
CA HIS A 394 -16.07 -6.79 -14.19
C HIS A 394 -15.30 -8.13 -14.24
N PHE A 395 -14.10 -8.18 -13.67
CA PHE A 395 -13.21 -9.34 -13.83
C PHE A 395 -13.53 -10.49 -12.88
N LEU A 396 -13.96 -10.22 -11.68
CA LEU A 396 -14.17 -11.24 -10.65
C LEU A 396 -15.61 -11.74 -10.59
N LYS A 397 -16.59 -10.86 -10.82
CA LYS A 397 -18.00 -11.23 -10.86
C LYS A 397 -18.52 -11.46 -12.27
N GLY A 398 -17.82 -10.95 -13.29
CA GLY A 398 -18.25 -11.03 -14.69
C GLY A 398 -19.34 -10.02 -15.05
N GLU A 399 -19.43 -8.92 -14.33
CA GLU A 399 -20.42 -7.87 -14.59
C GLU A 399 -20.07 -7.07 -15.85
N ASP A 400 -21.04 -6.88 -16.72
CA ASP A 400 -20.94 -5.97 -17.87
C ASP A 400 -21.32 -4.55 -17.40
N ASN A 401 -20.39 -3.88 -16.72
CA ASN A 401 -20.60 -2.56 -16.13
C ASN A 401 -20.05 -1.41 -17.00
N GLY A 402 -19.51 -1.74 -18.15
CA GLY A 402 -18.94 -0.78 -19.10
C GLY A 402 -17.65 -0.12 -18.61
N ILE A 403 -16.94 -0.69 -17.63
CA ILE A 403 -15.72 -0.07 -17.06
C ILE A 403 -14.61 0.03 -18.11
N LEU A 404 -14.46 -0.95 -18.98
CA LEU A 404 -13.41 -1.00 -20.00
C LEU A 404 -13.59 0.05 -21.10
N GLU A 405 -14.85 0.44 -21.38
CA GLU A 405 -15.22 1.46 -22.36
C GLU A 405 -15.18 2.87 -21.77
N LYS A 406 -15.60 3.02 -20.52
CA LYS A 406 -15.66 4.32 -19.83
C LYS A 406 -14.30 4.81 -19.37
N GLN A 407 -13.43 3.88 -18.93
CA GLN A 407 -12.09 4.20 -18.47
C GLN A 407 -11.14 4.39 -19.67
N PRO A 408 -10.44 5.53 -19.79
CA PRO A 408 -9.37 5.68 -20.77
C PRO A 408 -8.20 4.77 -20.46
N LYS A 409 -7.42 4.38 -21.46
CA LYS A 409 -6.22 3.55 -21.23
C LYS A 409 -5.22 4.21 -20.28
N VAL A 410 -5.11 5.53 -20.37
CA VAL A 410 -4.33 6.33 -19.45
C VAL A 410 -5.15 7.56 -19.04
N MET A 411 -5.39 7.70 -17.76
CA MET A 411 -5.89 8.90 -17.11
C MET A 411 -4.73 9.56 -16.37
N TYR A 412 -4.44 10.81 -16.64
CA TYR A 412 -3.30 11.49 -16.04
C TYR A 412 -3.61 12.94 -15.70
N TYR A 413 -2.95 13.45 -14.68
CA TYR A 413 -3.13 14.83 -14.25
C TYR A 413 -2.00 15.71 -14.75
N VAL A 414 -2.35 16.88 -15.29
CA VAL A 414 -1.37 17.89 -15.72
C VAL A 414 -1.29 18.97 -14.66
N MET A 415 -0.16 19.01 -13.96
CA MET A 415 0.14 20.06 -12.98
C MET A 415 0.46 21.36 -13.70
N GLY A 416 0.07 22.49 -13.09
CA GLY A 416 0.14 23.82 -13.74
C GLY A 416 -1.13 24.18 -14.51
N GLU A 417 -1.66 23.25 -15.31
CA GLU A 417 -3.03 23.35 -15.84
C GLU A 417 -4.08 22.94 -14.80
N ASN A 418 -3.68 22.10 -13.87
CA ASN A 418 -4.49 21.55 -12.79
C ASN A 418 -5.75 20.82 -13.25
N LYS A 419 -5.56 19.93 -14.24
CA LYS A 419 -6.65 19.15 -14.84
C LYS A 419 -6.30 17.71 -15.11
N TRP A 420 -7.33 16.87 -15.05
CA TRP A 420 -7.29 15.49 -15.53
C TRP A 420 -7.39 15.42 -17.06
N HIS A 421 -6.51 14.64 -17.66
CA HIS A 421 -6.49 14.32 -19.09
C HIS A 421 -6.64 12.83 -19.34
N LYS A 422 -6.95 12.50 -20.60
CA LYS A 422 -7.17 11.12 -21.06
C LYS A 422 -6.34 10.86 -22.31
N SER A 423 -5.76 9.67 -22.40
CA SER A 423 -5.01 9.24 -23.59
C SER A 423 -5.18 7.74 -23.82
N ALA A 424 -4.95 7.32 -25.07
CA ALA A 424 -4.83 5.90 -25.41
C ALA A 424 -3.45 5.31 -25.11
N THR A 425 -2.43 6.16 -24.97
CA THR A 425 -1.02 5.78 -24.79
C THR A 425 -0.34 6.70 -23.78
N TRP A 426 0.80 6.27 -23.28
CA TRP A 426 1.75 7.13 -22.59
C TRP A 426 3.14 7.01 -23.25
N PRO A 427 3.81 8.11 -23.64
CA PRO A 427 3.27 9.49 -23.64
C PRO A 427 2.00 9.66 -24.47
N PRO A 428 1.23 10.75 -24.24
CA PRO A 428 0.05 11.08 -25.05
C PRO A 428 0.39 11.22 -26.53
N ALA A 429 -0.56 10.92 -27.40
CA ALA A 429 -0.39 11.12 -28.82
C ALA A 429 -0.05 12.60 -29.12
N GLY A 430 0.95 12.83 -29.99
CA GLY A 430 1.45 14.15 -30.31
C GLY A 430 2.58 14.67 -29.41
N ALA A 431 2.93 13.95 -28.34
CA ALA A 431 4.14 14.27 -27.59
C ALA A 431 5.37 14.17 -28.50
N ARG A 432 6.27 15.15 -28.38
CA ARG A 432 7.53 15.18 -29.09
C ARG A 432 8.69 15.14 -28.13
N THR A 433 9.74 14.42 -28.47
CA THR A 433 11.01 14.51 -27.79
C THR A 433 11.74 15.76 -28.24
N GLU A 434 12.17 16.57 -27.29
CA GLU A 434 13.05 17.70 -27.52
C GLU A 434 14.33 17.53 -26.72
N GLU A 435 15.46 17.86 -27.30
CA GLU A 435 16.77 17.77 -26.68
C GLU A 435 17.16 19.13 -26.10
N PHE A 436 17.57 19.15 -24.84
CA PHE A 436 18.17 20.29 -24.19
C PHE A 436 19.57 19.92 -23.74
N PHE A 437 20.51 20.78 -23.98
CA PHE A 437 21.90 20.59 -23.60
C PHE A 437 22.16 21.29 -22.26
N LEU A 438 22.87 20.60 -21.39
CA LEU A 438 23.34 21.15 -20.13
C LEU A 438 24.60 21.97 -20.38
N SER A 439 24.61 23.23 -19.99
CA SER A 439 25.77 24.12 -20.10
C SER A 439 26.04 24.86 -18.79
N SER A 440 27.29 25.20 -18.51
CA SER A 440 27.67 26.00 -17.37
C SER A 440 29.10 26.53 -17.50
N GLN A 441 29.44 27.56 -16.74
CA GLN A 441 30.81 28.07 -16.62
C GLN A 441 31.56 27.42 -15.46
N GLY A 442 31.16 26.19 -15.05
CA GLY A 442 31.83 25.35 -14.04
C GLY A 442 31.27 25.47 -12.62
N LYS A 443 30.13 26.13 -12.43
CA LYS A 443 29.50 26.32 -11.11
C LYS A 443 28.07 25.80 -11.05
N ALA A 444 27.65 24.93 -11.98
CA ALA A 444 26.26 24.44 -12.09
C ALA A 444 25.74 23.77 -10.82
N ASN A 445 26.63 23.16 -10.00
CA ASN A 445 26.27 22.38 -8.83
C ASN A 445 26.16 23.17 -7.53
N THR A 446 26.06 24.51 -7.60
CA THR A 446 25.87 25.36 -6.43
C THR A 446 24.43 25.89 -6.37
N LEU A 447 23.97 26.30 -5.17
CA LEU A 447 22.62 26.86 -4.98
C LEU A 447 22.34 28.08 -5.88
N TYR A 448 23.39 28.88 -6.17
CA TYR A 448 23.36 30.02 -7.08
C TYR A 448 24.19 29.74 -8.34
N GLY A 449 24.10 28.49 -8.81
CA GLY A 449 24.87 28.00 -9.93
C GLY A 449 24.53 28.69 -11.23
N ASP A 450 25.45 28.58 -12.17
CA ASP A 450 25.36 29.14 -13.52
C ASP A 450 24.88 28.11 -14.56
N GLY A 451 24.27 27.00 -14.06
CA GLY A 451 23.72 25.96 -14.93
C GLY A 451 22.59 26.50 -15.81
N THR A 452 22.63 26.19 -17.09
CA THR A 452 21.60 26.54 -18.06
C THR A 452 21.19 25.32 -18.89
N LEU A 453 19.96 25.38 -19.40
CA LEU A 453 19.48 24.47 -20.45
C LEU A 453 19.42 25.25 -21.77
N THR A 454 20.05 24.75 -22.82
CA THR A 454 20.08 25.35 -24.14
C THR A 454 19.50 24.39 -25.17
N MET A 455 18.91 24.94 -26.24
CA MET A 455 18.40 24.12 -27.36
C MET A 455 19.46 23.80 -28.40
N SER A 456 20.68 24.30 -28.25
CA SER A 456 21.83 24.01 -29.10
C SER A 456 23.02 23.59 -28.24
N ALA A 457 23.80 22.62 -28.69
CA ALA A 457 25.09 22.33 -28.08
C ALA A 457 26.03 23.54 -28.33
N ASP A 458 26.75 23.95 -27.28
CA ASP A 458 27.77 25.01 -27.37
C ASP A 458 28.98 24.52 -28.17
#